data_5caca68df1b337e027787088c76acc5a
#
_entry.id   5caca68df1b337e027787088c76acc5a
#
_cell.length_a   1.000
_cell.length_b   1.000
_cell.length_c   1.000
_cell.angle_alpha   90.00
_cell.angle_beta   90.00
_cell.angle_gamma   90.00
#
_symmetry.space_group_name_H-M   'P 1'
#
loop_
_entity.id
_entity.type
_entity.pdbx_description
1 polymer ?
#
loop_
_entity_poly.entity_id
_entity_poly.type
_entity_poly.pdbx_seq_one_letter_code
_entity_poly.pdbx_strand_id
1 'polypeptide(L)'
;TYISHAIQYIRNHYADDLKVVDIANYVCIDRSYLYKLFEKTLQMSPRDFLIRFRISRGKELLTITERSVEEIAAACGYKDFRAFSKVFKKLIGMSPSKYRTEHREEVRKRLYAAEQNLDELMKDENLLHLKQK
;
A
#
# COMPACT_ATOMS: atom_id res chain seq x y z
N THR A 1 6.13 -19.65 11.14
CA THR A 1 4.92 -20.38 10.71
C THR A 1 4.81 -20.39 9.19
N TYR A 2 3.99 -21.27 8.67
CA TYR A 2 3.72 -21.32 7.23
C TYR A 2 3.14 -20.01 6.71
N ILE A 3 2.21 -19.40 7.44
CA ILE A 3 1.59 -18.13 7.06
C ILE A 3 2.63 -17.01 7.02
N SER A 4 3.46 -16.86 8.02
CA SER A 4 4.45 -15.80 8.05
C SER A 4 5.49 -15.96 6.94
N HIS A 5 5.88 -17.20 6.62
CA HIS A 5 6.78 -17.48 5.49
C HIS A 5 6.13 -17.13 4.15
N ALA A 6 4.83 -17.47 3.99
CA ALA A 6 4.08 -17.14 2.77
C ALA A 6 3.98 -15.63 2.58
N ILE A 7 3.64 -14.89 3.63
CA ILE A 7 3.55 -13.43 3.60
C ILE A 7 4.91 -12.81 3.27
N GLN A 8 5.98 -13.33 3.87
CA GLN A 8 7.35 -12.86 3.58
C GLN A 8 7.70 -13.06 2.10
N TYR A 9 7.34 -14.22 1.55
CA TYR A 9 7.58 -14.51 0.14
C TYR A 9 6.81 -13.55 -0.76
N ILE A 10 5.55 -13.29 -0.45
CA ILE A 10 4.72 -12.32 -1.18
C ILE A 10 5.34 -10.93 -1.11
N ARG A 11 5.77 -10.50 0.06
CA ARG A 11 6.41 -9.19 0.25
C ARG A 11 7.65 -9.02 -0.62
N ASN A 12 8.43 -10.09 -0.77
CA ASN A 12 9.68 -10.04 -1.53
C ASN A 12 9.50 -10.25 -3.04
N HIS A 13 8.34 -10.79 -3.48
CA HIS A 13 8.14 -11.20 -4.87
C HIS A 13 6.84 -10.70 -5.50
N TYR A 14 6.07 -9.85 -4.85
CA TYR A 14 4.78 -9.38 -5.36
C TYR A 14 4.89 -8.67 -6.72
N ALA A 15 6.02 -8.02 -6.98
CA ALA A 15 6.26 -7.30 -8.23
C ALA A 15 6.57 -8.22 -9.40
N ASP A 16 6.86 -9.48 -9.12
CA ASP A 16 7.17 -10.49 -10.13
C ASP A 16 5.88 -11.15 -10.63
N ASP A 17 6.00 -12.02 -11.65
CA ASP A 17 4.87 -12.83 -12.13
C ASP A 17 4.61 -13.98 -11.14
N LEU A 18 4.13 -13.62 -9.96
CA LEU A 18 3.93 -14.54 -8.85
C LEU A 18 2.57 -15.22 -8.93
N LYS A 19 2.58 -16.55 -8.84
CA LYS A 19 1.38 -17.39 -8.81
C LYS A 19 1.24 -18.05 -7.44
N VAL A 20 0.01 -18.44 -7.10
CA VAL A 20 -0.26 -19.11 -5.81
C VAL A 20 0.56 -20.39 -5.68
N VAL A 21 0.76 -21.13 -6.79
CA VAL A 21 1.57 -22.35 -6.77
C VAL A 21 3.03 -22.06 -6.36
N ASP A 22 3.56 -20.92 -6.74
CA ASP A 22 4.92 -20.53 -6.37
C ASP A 22 5.04 -20.30 -4.85
N ILE A 23 4.02 -19.71 -4.26
CA ILE A 23 3.96 -19.49 -2.81
C ILE A 23 3.91 -20.82 -2.07
N ALA A 24 3.04 -21.71 -2.53
CA ALA A 24 2.89 -23.05 -1.93
C ALA A 24 4.20 -23.85 -2.01
N ASN A 25 4.86 -23.83 -3.17
CA ASN A 25 6.14 -24.50 -3.38
C ASN A 25 7.24 -23.95 -2.46
N TYR A 26 7.30 -22.63 -2.30
CA TYR A 26 8.28 -22.02 -1.40
C TYR A 26 8.09 -22.47 0.03
N VAL A 27 6.85 -22.52 0.50
CA VAL A 27 6.51 -22.91 1.88
C VAL A 27 6.51 -24.43 2.06
N CYS A 28 6.61 -25.20 0.98
CA CYS A 28 6.63 -26.68 0.97
C CYS A 28 5.32 -27.30 1.46
N ILE A 29 4.19 -26.70 1.09
CA ILE A 29 2.85 -27.24 1.34
C ILE A 29 2.05 -27.23 0.04
N ASP A 30 0.98 -28.03 -0.04
CA ASP A 30 0.13 -27.99 -1.22
C ASP A 30 -0.79 -26.76 -1.22
N ARG A 31 -1.35 -26.45 -2.40
CA ARG A 31 -2.21 -25.27 -2.57
C ARG A 31 -3.48 -25.35 -1.72
N SER A 32 -4.05 -26.52 -1.55
CA SER A 32 -5.27 -26.69 -0.75
C SER A 32 -5.01 -26.36 0.72
N TYR A 33 -3.89 -26.79 1.24
CA TYR A 33 -3.51 -26.49 2.61
C TYR A 33 -3.20 -25.01 2.79
N LEU A 34 -2.48 -24.43 1.84
CA LEU A 34 -2.19 -22.98 1.85
C LEU A 34 -3.49 -22.17 1.85
N TYR A 35 -4.45 -22.55 0.99
CA TYR A 35 -5.77 -21.91 0.95
C TYR A 35 -6.47 -21.95 2.31
N LYS A 36 -6.51 -23.13 2.93
CA LYS A 36 -7.15 -23.31 4.24
C LYS A 36 -6.49 -22.45 5.31
N LEU A 37 -5.16 -22.37 5.32
CA LEU A 37 -4.42 -21.55 6.26
C LEU A 37 -4.76 -20.06 6.10
N PHE A 38 -4.82 -19.57 4.86
CA PHE A 38 -5.16 -18.17 4.57
C PHE A 38 -6.60 -17.85 4.98
N GLU A 39 -7.54 -18.74 4.63
CA GLU A 39 -8.94 -18.56 5.01
C GLU A 39 -9.11 -18.53 6.54
N LYS A 40 -8.48 -19.44 7.23
CA LYS A 40 -8.56 -19.52 8.71
C LYS A 40 -7.93 -18.31 9.38
N THR A 41 -6.77 -17.87 8.91
CA THR A 41 -5.95 -16.84 9.58
C THR A 41 -6.31 -15.45 9.14
N LEU A 42 -6.57 -15.24 7.84
CA LEU A 42 -6.74 -13.92 7.24
C LEU A 42 -8.12 -13.70 6.62
N GLN A 43 -8.99 -14.71 6.63
CA GLN A 43 -10.33 -14.67 6.06
C GLN A 43 -10.33 -14.27 4.57
N MET A 44 -9.30 -14.68 3.85
CA MET A 44 -9.20 -14.46 2.40
C MET A 44 -8.28 -15.50 1.78
N SER A 45 -8.42 -15.70 0.46
CA SER A 45 -7.55 -16.64 -0.27
C SER A 45 -6.15 -16.05 -0.43
N PRO A 46 -5.13 -16.89 -0.70
CA PRO A 46 -3.79 -16.39 -1.03
C PRO A 46 -3.78 -15.43 -2.21
N ARG A 47 -4.60 -15.70 -3.22
CA ARG A 47 -4.72 -14.82 -4.40
C ARG A 47 -5.28 -13.45 -4.01
N ASP A 48 -6.33 -13.41 -3.21
CA ASP A 48 -6.92 -12.16 -2.74
C ASP A 48 -5.92 -11.38 -1.91
N PHE A 49 -5.16 -12.05 -1.07
CA PHE A 49 -4.12 -11.41 -0.29
C PHE A 49 -3.06 -10.76 -1.19
N LEU A 50 -2.60 -11.49 -2.21
CA LEU A 50 -1.62 -10.97 -3.17
C LEU A 50 -2.15 -9.73 -3.90
N ILE A 51 -3.40 -9.79 -4.38
CA ILE A 51 -4.05 -8.67 -5.06
C ILE A 51 -4.12 -7.46 -4.13
N ARG A 52 -4.58 -7.65 -2.90
CA ARG A 52 -4.70 -6.55 -1.92
C ARG A 52 -3.33 -5.98 -1.54
N PHE A 53 -2.32 -6.83 -1.44
CA PHE A 53 -0.96 -6.39 -1.18
C PHE A 53 -0.44 -5.51 -2.31
N ARG A 54 -0.62 -5.91 -3.56
CA ARG A 54 -0.23 -5.14 -4.74
C ARG A 54 -0.93 -3.78 -4.78
N ILE A 55 -2.22 -3.75 -4.52
CA ILE A 55 -3.00 -2.49 -4.51
C ILE A 55 -2.58 -1.59 -3.36
N SER A 56 -2.33 -2.14 -2.18
CA SER A 56 -1.82 -1.39 -1.04
C SER A 56 -0.48 -0.73 -1.36
N ARG A 57 0.40 -1.45 -2.04
CA ARG A 57 1.69 -0.90 -2.48
C ARG A 57 1.49 0.20 -3.52
N GLY A 58 0.52 0.02 -4.43
CA GLY A 58 0.15 1.04 -5.41
C GLY A 58 -0.33 2.32 -4.76
N LYS A 59 -1.18 2.22 -3.74
CA LYS A 59 -1.62 3.37 -2.96
C LYS A 59 -0.44 4.16 -2.40
N GLU A 60 0.50 3.45 -1.80
CA GLU A 60 1.68 4.06 -1.21
C GLU A 60 2.52 4.79 -2.26
N LEU A 61 2.80 4.14 -3.40
CA LEU A 61 3.57 4.73 -4.48
C LEU A 61 2.89 5.95 -5.10
N LEU A 62 1.56 5.95 -5.19
CA LEU A 62 0.80 7.11 -5.67
C LEU A 62 0.98 8.33 -4.78
N THR A 63 1.19 8.13 -3.48
CA THR A 63 1.31 9.22 -2.52
C THR A 63 2.75 9.70 -2.32
N ILE A 64 3.72 8.79 -2.37
CA ILE A 64 5.12 9.14 -2.07
C ILE A 64 6.00 9.36 -3.30
N THR A 65 5.49 9.10 -4.51
CA THR A 65 6.27 9.29 -5.76
C THR A 65 5.50 10.13 -6.76
N GLU A 66 6.25 10.63 -7.77
CA GLU A 66 5.69 11.34 -8.92
C GLU A 66 5.56 10.42 -10.14
N ARG A 67 5.77 9.12 -9.99
CA ARG A 67 5.70 8.14 -11.07
C ARG A 67 4.30 8.12 -11.70
N SER A 68 4.25 7.82 -12.99
CA SER A 68 2.98 7.65 -13.70
C SER A 68 2.21 6.44 -13.17
N VAL A 69 0.91 6.40 -13.42
CA VAL A 69 0.06 5.24 -13.05
C VAL A 69 0.58 3.97 -13.74
N GLU A 70 1.01 4.08 -15.00
CA GLU A 70 1.60 2.96 -15.76
C GLU A 70 2.85 2.42 -15.09
N GLU A 71 3.74 3.30 -14.67
CA GLU A 71 4.97 2.91 -13.97
C GLU A 71 4.67 2.25 -12.63
N ILE A 72 3.72 2.81 -11.88
CA ILE A 72 3.30 2.26 -10.60
C ILE A 72 2.67 0.88 -10.76
N ALA A 73 1.80 0.72 -11.77
CA ALA A 73 1.19 -0.57 -12.06
C ALA A 73 2.25 -1.65 -12.32
N ALA A 74 3.24 -1.33 -13.15
CA ALA A 74 4.35 -2.23 -13.44
C ALA A 74 5.16 -2.55 -12.17
N ALA A 75 5.45 -1.55 -11.36
CA ALA A 75 6.18 -1.73 -10.10
C ALA A 75 5.42 -2.61 -9.11
N CYS A 76 4.09 -2.69 -9.23
CA CYS A 76 3.24 -3.53 -8.37
C CYS A 76 2.98 -4.92 -8.96
N GLY A 77 3.57 -5.26 -10.11
CA GLY A 77 3.44 -6.58 -10.71
C GLY A 77 2.32 -6.71 -11.74
N TYR A 78 1.76 -5.59 -12.21
CA TYR A 78 0.73 -5.60 -13.25
C TYR A 78 1.35 -5.29 -14.60
N LYS A 79 1.19 -6.19 -15.56
CA LYS A 79 1.69 -6.00 -16.93
C LYS A 79 0.85 -4.99 -17.70
N ASP A 80 -0.45 -4.89 -17.37
CA ASP A 80 -1.38 -3.96 -17.99
C ASP A 80 -1.92 -3.00 -16.93
N PHE A 81 -1.66 -1.70 -17.11
CA PHE A 81 -2.11 -0.69 -16.17
C PHE A 81 -3.64 -0.58 -16.09
N ARG A 82 -4.36 -1.00 -17.14
CA ARG A 82 -5.83 -1.02 -17.13
C ARG A 82 -6.36 -2.05 -16.14
N ALA A 83 -5.71 -3.21 -16.08
CA ALA A 83 -6.05 -4.23 -15.09
C ALA A 83 -5.80 -3.72 -13.68
N PHE A 84 -4.66 -3.06 -13.46
CA PHE A 84 -4.34 -2.41 -12.18
C PHE A 84 -5.41 -1.37 -11.80
N SER A 85 -5.73 -0.47 -12.71
CA SER A 85 -6.70 0.61 -12.47
C SER A 85 -8.08 0.07 -12.14
N LYS A 86 -8.52 -0.99 -12.83
CA LYS A 86 -9.82 -1.62 -12.59
C LYS A 86 -9.90 -2.23 -11.20
N VAL A 87 -8.87 -2.98 -10.80
CA VAL A 87 -8.81 -3.60 -9.48
C VAL A 87 -8.68 -2.54 -8.39
N PHE A 88 -7.85 -1.53 -8.63
CA PHE A 88 -7.68 -0.41 -7.71
C PHE A 88 -9.02 0.29 -7.44
N LYS A 89 -9.75 0.63 -8.49
CA LYS A 89 -11.06 1.29 -8.36
C LYS A 89 -12.05 0.41 -7.60
N LYS A 90 -12.05 -0.89 -7.89
CA LYS A 90 -12.93 -1.84 -7.20
C LYS A 90 -12.66 -1.90 -5.70
N LEU A 91 -11.39 -1.96 -5.31
CA LEU A 91 -11.01 -2.10 -3.90
C LEU A 91 -10.99 -0.78 -3.14
N ILE A 92 -10.58 0.30 -3.78
CA ILE A 92 -10.38 1.60 -3.13
C ILE A 92 -11.60 2.52 -3.30
N GLY A 93 -12.40 2.29 -4.36
CA GLY A 93 -13.59 3.09 -4.64
C GLY A 93 -13.37 4.26 -5.58
N MET A 94 -12.16 4.50 -6.03
CA MET A 94 -11.84 5.55 -7.00
C MET A 94 -10.63 5.16 -7.83
N SER A 95 -10.45 5.83 -8.97
CA SER A 95 -9.31 5.57 -9.86
C SER A 95 -7.98 5.95 -9.19
N PRO A 96 -6.86 5.35 -9.62
CA PRO A 96 -5.55 5.72 -9.10
C PRO A 96 -5.23 7.21 -9.22
N SER A 97 -5.55 7.82 -10.37
CA SER A 97 -5.30 9.25 -10.59
C SER A 97 -6.12 10.13 -9.66
N LYS A 98 -7.39 9.79 -9.45
CA LYS A 98 -8.26 10.52 -8.53
C LYS A 98 -7.79 10.36 -7.09
N TYR A 99 -7.39 9.16 -6.70
CA TYR A 99 -6.85 8.89 -5.37
C TYR A 99 -5.61 9.77 -5.11
N ARG A 100 -4.69 9.82 -6.07
CA ARG A 100 -3.48 10.65 -5.96
C ARG A 100 -3.83 12.13 -5.74
N THR A 101 -4.74 12.66 -6.56
CA THR A 101 -5.15 14.07 -6.49
C THR A 101 -5.78 14.40 -5.15
N GLU A 102 -6.73 13.60 -4.69
CA GLU A 102 -7.43 13.82 -3.42
C GLU A 102 -6.48 13.69 -2.23
N HIS A 103 -5.59 12.71 -2.26
CA HIS A 103 -4.64 12.51 -1.19
C HIS A 103 -3.65 13.67 -1.07
N ARG A 104 -3.15 14.18 -2.20
CA ARG A 104 -2.25 15.36 -2.22
C ARG A 104 -2.94 16.60 -1.68
N GLU A 105 -4.19 16.79 -2.04
CA GLU A 105 -4.99 17.90 -1.55
C GLU A 105 -5.15 17.83 -0.03
N GLU A 106 -5.45 16.67 0.49
CA GLU A 106 -5.60 16.45 1.93
C GLU A 106 -4.29 16.70 2.68
N VAL A 107 -3.17 16.18 2.16
CA VAL A 107 -1.85 16.39 2.76
C VAL A 107 -1.49 17.88 2.76
N ARG A 108 -1.76 18.57 1.66
CA ARG A 108 -1.51 20.01 1.57
C ARG A 108 -2.31 20.77 2.62
N LYS A 109 -3.57 20.43 2.84
CA LYS A 109 -4.41 21.05 3.86
C LYS A 109 -3.86 20.80 5.26
N ARG A 110 -3.41 19.59 5.54
CA ARG A 110 -2.81 19.22 6.82
C ARG A 110 -1.50 19.99 7.07
N LEU A 111 -0.67 20.13 6.05
CA LEU A 111 0.58 20.89 6.15
C LEU A 111 0.29 22.36 6.41
N TYR A 112 -0.69 22.93 5.71
CA TYR A 112 -1.09 24.31 5.92
C TYR A 112 -1.55 24.54 7.36
N ALA A 113 -2.40 23.65 7.88
CA ALA A 113 -2.88 23.73 9.26
C ALA A 113 -1.73 23.59 10.27
N ALA A 114 -0.77 22.69 10.00
CA ALA A 114 0.40 22.52 10.85
C ALA A 114 1.29 23.77 10.86
N GLU A 115 1.47 24.43 9.71
CA GLU A 115 2.21 25.69 9.62
C GLU A 115 1.53 26.79 10.42
N GLN A 116 0.20 26.89 10.34
CA GLN A 116 -0.57 27.87 11.13
C GLN A 116 -0.40 27.62 12.63
N ASN A 117 -0.47 26.38 13.06
CA ASN A 117 -0.28 26.01 14.46
C ASN A 117 1.13 26.32 14.93
N LEU A 118 2.12 26.07 14.09
CA LEU A 118 3.52 26.38 14.41
C LEU A 118 3.72 27.89 14.57
N ASP A 119 3.14 28.72 13.68
CA ASP A 119 3.20 30.16 13.76
C ASP A 119 2.60 30.67 15.07
N GLU A 120 1.45 30.12 15.48
CA GLU A 120 0.82 30.47 16.76
C GLU A 120 1.70 30.10 17.95
N LEU A 121 2.31 28.93 17.93
CA LEU A 121 3.24 28.49 18.97
C LEU A 121 4.46 29.39 19.04
N MET A 122 4.99 29.80 17.89
CA MET A 122 6.16 30.68 17.84
C MET A 122 5.87 32.10 18.33
N LYS A 123 4.60 32.52 18.33
CA LYS A 123 4.19 33.82 18.87
C LYS A 123 4.01 33.79 20.37
N ASP A 124 3.94 32.64 21.01
CA ASP A 124 3.80 32.50 22.46
C ASP A 124 5.19 32.71 23.10
N GLU A 125 5.35 33.81 23.78
CA GLU A 125 6.61 34.18 24.44
C GLU A 125 7.07 33.13 25.46
N ASN A 126 6.15 32.52 26.18
CA ASN A 126 6.47 31.48 27.18
C ASN A 126 7.10 30.25 26.51
N LEU A 127 6.58 29.85 25.36
CA LEU A 127 7.12 28.72 24.61
C LEU A 127 8.47 29.04 23.99
N LEU A 128 8.67 30.27 23.51
CA LEU A 128 9.95 30.74 22.99
C LEU A 128 11.03 30.74 24.06
N HIS A 129 10.72 31.17 25.27
CA HIS A 129 11.67 31.14 26.39
C HIS A 129 12.06 29.71 26.76
N LEU A 130 11.13 28.77 26.75
CA LEU A 130 11.41 27.37 27.00
C LEU A 130 12.39 26.78 25.97
N LYS A 131 12.26 27.19 24.71
CA LYS A 131 13.14 26.73 23.63
C LYS A 131 14.57 27.29 23.75
N GLN A 132 14.75 28.43 24.36
CA GLN A 132 16.06 29.08 24.50
C GLN A 132 16.89 28.51 25.67
N LYS A 133 16.27 27.76 26.54
CA LYS A 133 16.95 27.09 27.64
C LYS A 133 17.39 25.68 27.26
#